data_1b71efc1c0d87f177af44c324c9d78f9
#
_entry.id   1b71efc1c0d87f177af44c324c9d78f9
#
_cell.length_a   1.000
_cell.length_b   1.000
_cell.length_c   1.000
_cell.angle_alpha   90.00
_cell.angle_beta   90.00
_cell.angle_gamma   90.00
#
_symmetry.space_group_name_H-M   'P 1'
#
loop_
_entity.id
_entity.type
_entity.pdbx_description
1 polymer ?
#
loop_
_entity_poly.entity_id
_entity_poly.type
_entity_poly.pdbx_seq_one_letter_code
_entity_poly.pdbx_strand_id
1 'polypeptide(L)'
;MKTSLLITLSLLTVSSGVHAADDDKIVHPDSTGFKFTDIITIKTTSVKDQNKSGTCWSFSGLSFLEDEILNKTGKEVDLSEMFVVRNCYDAKATRLVRLQGSVRVLQNL
;
A
#
# COMPACT_ATOMS: atom_id res chain seq x y z
N MET A 1 14.37 -58.56 -29.92
CA MET A 1 13.28 -58.21 -29.02
C MET A 1 13.75 -56.99 -28.23
N LYS A 2 13.28 -55.82 -28.63
CA LYS A 2 13.61 -54.54 -27.98
C LYS A 2 12.29 -53.86 -27.64
N THR A 3 11.97 -53.87 -26.34
CA THR A 3 10.79 -53.19 -25.80
C THR A 3 11.15 -51.74 -25.54
N SER A 4 10.58 -50.90 -26.34
CA SER A 4 10.71 -49.45 -26.24
C SER A 4 9.71 -48.96 -25.20
N LEU A 5 10.19 -48.46 -24.07
CA LEU A 5 9.40 -47.89 -22.99
C LEU A 5 9.19 -46.42 -23.28
N LEU A 6 8.02 -46.06 -23.79
CA LEU A 6 7.61 -44.66 -23.99
C LEU A 6 7.14 -44.09 -22.66
N ILE A 7 7.99 -43.31 -22.04
CA ILE A 7 7.62 -42.50 -20.86
C ILE A 7 6.95 -41.21 -21.38
N THR A 8 5.63 -41.17 -21.32
CA THR A 8 4.86 -39.95 -21.57
C THR A 8 4.94 -39.06 -20.34
N LEU A 9 5.80 -38.06 -20.38
CA LEU A 9 5.88 -37.01 -19.38
C LEU A 9 4.68 -36.05 -19.55
N SER A 10 3.63 -36.24 -18.77
CA SER A 10 2.49 -35.36 -18.73
C SER A 10 2.87 -34.10 -17.93
N LEU A 11 3.07 -33.01 -18.65
CA LEU A 11 3.32 -31.68 -18.09
C LEU A 11 2.00 -31.13 -17.55
N LEU A 12 1.79 -31.25 -16.22
CA LEU A 12 0.71 -30.56 -15.51
C LEU A 12 1.06 -29.07 -15.46
N THR A 13 0.49 -28.28 -16.36
CA THR A 13 0.50 -26.84 -16.24
C THR A 13 -0.52 -26.42 -15.19
N VAL A 14 -0.05 -26.17 -13.97
CA VAL A 14 -0.84 -25.48 -12.95
C VAL A 14 -0.94 -24.00 -13.37
N SER A 15 -2.03 -23.62 -14.02
CA SER A 15 -2.36 -22.22 -14.21
C SER A 15 -2.88 -21.67 -12.89
N SER A 16 -2.00 -21.03 -12.13
CA SER A 16 -2.39 -20.20 -11.01
C SER A 16 -3.16 -19.00 -11.57
N GLY A 17 -4.50 -19.09 -11.58
CA GLY A 17 -5.36 -17.94 -11.81
C GLY A 17 -5.13 -16.93 -10.70
N VAL A 18 -4.48 -15.82 -11.04
CA VAL A 18 -4.49 -14.64 -10.20
C VAL A 18 -5.93 -14.13 -10.22
N HIS A 19 -6.69 -14.45 -9.19
CA HIS A 19 -7.96 -13.81 -8.94
C HIS A 19 -7.62 -12.38 -8.53
N ALA A 20 -7.88 -11.43 -9.42
CA ALA A 20 -8.04 -10.04 -9.00
C ALA A 20 -9.14 -10.05 -7.93
N ALA A 21 -8.80 -9.54 -6.74
CA ALA A 21 -9.80 -9.37 -5.70
C ALA A 21 -10.88 -8.47 -6.29
N ASP A 22 -12.08 -9.04 -6.47
CA ASP A 22 -13.28 -8.26 -6.67
C ASP A 22 -13.37 -7.26 -5.52
N ASP A 23 -13.66 -6.04 -5.88
CA ASP A 23 -13.94 -4.95 -4.95
C ASP A 23 -15.14 -5.40 -4.10
N ASP A 24 -14.87 -6.13 -3.02
CA ASP A 24 -15.86 -6.56 -2.06
C ASP A 24 -16.47 -5.28 -1.48
N LYS A 25 -17.59 -4.87 -2.06
CA LYS A 25 -18.51 -3.95 -1.40
C LYS A 25 -18.72 -4.51 -0.01
N ILE A 26 -18.14 -3.86 0.99
CA ILE A 26 -18.37 -4.17 2.38
C ILE A 26 -19.87 -3.94 2.62
N VAL A 27 -20.65 -4.99 2.40
CA VAL A 27 -22.06 -5.00 2.77
C VAL A 27 -22.08 -5.14 4.28
N HIS A 28 -22.14 -4.00 4.97
CA HIS A 28 -22.42 -4.00 6.39
C HIS A 28 -23.78 -4.68 6.59
N PRO A 29 -23.86 -5.79 7.32
CA PRO A 29 -25.15 -6.40 7.61
C PRO A 29 -25.98 -5.36 8.36
N ASP A 30 -27.14 -5.06 7.83
CA ASP A 30 -28.10 -4.08 8.36
C ASP A 30 -28.70 -4.59 9.68
N SER A 31 -27.87 -4.59 10.73
CA SER A 31 -28.24 -5.12 12.05
C SER A 31 -28.94 -4.08 12.96
N THR A 32 -29.01 -2.81 12.52
CA THR A 32 -29.45 -1.71 13.39
C THR A 32 -30.58 -0.85 12.83
N GLY A 33 -31.05 -1.13 11.63
CA GLY A 33 -32.13 -0.37 10.99
C GLY A 33 -31.82 1.07 10.60
N PHE A 34 -30.52 1.49 10.74
CA PHE A 34 -30.08 2.81 10.29
C PHE A 34 -29.75 2.76 8.80
N LYS A 35 -30.38 3.64 8.01
CA LYS A 35 -30.02 3.88 6.61
C LYS A 35 -29.09 5.07 6.55
N PHE A 36 -27.86 4.82 6.09
CA PHE A 36 -26.89 5.88 5.80
C PHE A 36 -27.06 6.32 4.34
N THR A 37 -27.09 7.62 4.11
CA THR A 37 -27.11 8.20 2.77
C THR A 37 -25.83 8.98 2.59
N ASP A 38 -25.06 8.62 1.58
CA ASP A 38 -23.84 9.36 1.24
C ASP A 38 -24.23 10.74 0.71
N ILE A 39 -23.82 11.77 1.44
CA ILE A 39 -24.07 13.16 1.06
C ILE A 39 -22.98 13.62 0.08
N ILE A 40 -21.73 13.22 0.33
CA ILE A 40 -20.57 13.57 -0.49
C ILE A 40 -19.67 12.35 -0.58
N THR A 41 -19.33 11.96 -1.79
CA THR A 41 -18.32 10.92 -2.07
C THR A 41 -17.12 11.58 -2.75
N ILE A 42 -15.97 11.56 -2.07
CA ILE A 42 -14.71 12.07 -2.60
C ILE A 42 -13.97 10.91 -3.27
N LYS A 43 -13.44 11.15 -4.47
CA LYS A 43 -12.60 10.15 -5.14
C LYS A 43 -11.28 10.03 -4.40
N THR A 44 -10.89 8.80 -4.12
CA THR A 44 -9.63 8.46 -3.44
C THR A 44 -8.82 7.50 -4.31
N THR A 45 -7.51 7.49 -4.10
CA THR A 45 -6.60 6.50 -4.67
C THR A 45 -6.74 5.15 -3.94
N SER A 46 -6.14 4.09 -4.48
CA SER A 46 -6.16 2.77 -3.85
C SER A 46 -5.40 2.76 -2.53
N VAL A 47 -5.91 2.02 -1.55
CA VAL A 47 -5.23 1.84 -0.26
C VAL A 47 -3.96 1.02 -0.45
N LYS A 48 -2.85 1.50 0.11
CA LYS A 48 -1.54 0.85 0.05
C LYS A 48 -1.20 0.17 1.38
N ASP A 49 -0.64 -1.02 1.31
CA ASP A 49 -0.22 -1.77 2.49
C ASP A 49 1.20 -1.39 2.90
N GLN A 50 1.34 -0.78 4.09
CA GLN A 50 2.66 -0.47 4.66
C GLN A 50 3.38 -1.69 5.25
N ASN A 51 2.69 -2.83 5.37
CA ASN A 51 3.17 -4.00 6.08
C ASN A 51 3.62 -3.63 7.52
N LYS A 52 4.65 -4.29 8.05
CA LYS A 52 5.19 -4.09 9.41
C LYS A 52 6.29 -3.01 9.48
N SER A 53 6.29 -2.07 8.55
CA SER A 53 7.38 -1.08 8.43
C SER A 53 7.35 0.06 9.47
N GLY A 54 6.22 0.29 10.16
CA GLY A 54 6.07 1.40 11.09
C GLY A 54 6.09 2.79 10.42
N THR A 55 5.78 2.86 9.13
CA THR A 55 5.86 4.08 8.30
C THR A 55 4.49 4.67 7.99
N CYS A 56 3.47 4.42 8.84
CA CYS A 56 2.10 4.90 8.63
C CYS A 56 2.01 6.42 8.38
N TRP A 57 2.88 7.20 9.01
CA TRP A 57 2.95 8.65 8.82
C TRP A 57 3.26 9.05 7.37
N SER A 58 4.13 8.30 6.68
CA SER A 58 4.47 8.55 5.27
C SER A 58 3.34 8.12 4.36
N PHE A 59 2.77 6.93 4.60
CA PHE A 59 1.67 6.40 3.81
C PHE A 59 0.43 7.31 3.89
N SER A 60 0.01 7.71 5.09
CA SER A 60 -1.14 8.59 5.24
C SER A 60 -0.91 9.98 4.65
N GLY A 61 0.29 10.54 4.81
CA GLY A 61 0.62 11.85 4.27
C GLY A 61 0.64 11.87 2.74
N LEU A 62 1.22 10.84 2.11
CA LEU A 62 1.27 10.76 0.65
C LEU A 62 -0.07 10.39 0.05
N SER A 63 -0.85 9.49 0.68
CA SER A 63 -2.21 9.19 0.25
C SER A 63 -3.07 10.46 0.21
N PHE A 64 -2.99 11.31 1.22
CA PHE A 64 -3.68 12.60 1.22
C PHE A 64 -3.26 13.50 0.03
N LEU A 65 -1.96 13.57 -0.28
CA LEU A 65 -1.46 14.34 -1.41
C LEU A 65 -1.90 13.77 -2.76
N GLU A 66 -1.91 12.45 -2.89
CA GLU A 66 -2.39 11.75 -4.09
C GLU A 66 -3.87 12.04 -4.33
N ASP A 67 -4.69 11.97 -3.29
CA ASP A 67 -6.12 12.30 -3.35
C ASP A 67 -6.35 13.77 -3.75
N GLU A 68 -5.56 14.71 -3.22
CA GLU A 68 -5.63 16.12 -3.60
C GLU A 68 -5.24 16.34 -5.08
N ILE A 69 -4.22 15.63 -5.57
CA ILE A 69 -3.82 15.68 -6.97
C ILE A 69 -4.92 15.11 -7.86
N LEU A 70 -5.46 13.96 -7.50
CA LEU A 70 -6.55 13.30 -8.23
C LEU A 70 -7.78 14.20 -8.32
N ASN A 71 -8.20 14.79 -7.21
CA ASN A 71 -9.38 15.66 -7.17
C ASN A 71 -9.18 16.97 -7.94
N LYS A 72 -7.97 17.54 -7.96
CA LYS A 72 -7.66 18.80 -8.66
C LYS A 72 -7.37 18.61 -10.13
N THR A 73 -6.68 17.54 -10.50
CA THR A 73 -6.18 17.34 -11.87
C THR A 73 -6.91 16.25 -12.65
N GLY A 74 -7.65 15.40 -11.95
CA GLY A 74 -8.27 14.21 -12.53
C GLY A 74 -7.26 13.10 -12.91
N LYS A 75 -5.98 13.26 -12.53
CA LYS A 75 -4.93 12.28 -12.82
C LYS A 75 -4.53 11.55 -11.56
N GLU A 76 -4.49 10.24 -11.63
CA GLU A 76 -3.94 9.40 -10.59
C GLU A 76 -2.41 9.42 -10.66
N VAL A 77 -1.77 9.67 -9.52
CA VAL A 77 -0.32 9.71 -9.36
C VAL A 77 0.04 8.79 -8.20
N ASP A 78 1.06 7.97 -8.39
CA ASP A 78 1.61 7.09 -7.38
C ASP A 78 2.93 7.67 -6.84
N LEU A 79 2.91 8.14 -5.60
CA LEU A 79 4.06 8.71 -4.91
C LEU A 79 4.77 7.64 -4.08
N SER A 80 6.11 7.65 -4.09
CA SER A 80 6.89 6.66 -3.35
C SER A 80 7.03 7.02 -1.87
N GLU A 81 6.29 6.32 -1.02
CA GLU A 81 6.32 6.49 0.44
C GLU A 81 7.71 6.20 1.00
N MET A 82 8.37 5.16 0.48
CA MET A 82 9.68 4.76 0.94
C MET A 82 10.78 5.73 0.54
N PHE A 83 10.60 6.49 -0.53
CA PHE A 83 11.52 7.59 -0.86
C PHE A 83 11.49 8.68 0.22
N VAL A 84 10.30 9.08 0.67
CA VAL A 84 10.15 10.06 1.74
C VAL A 84 10.71 9.53 3.05
N VAL A 85 10.41 8.28 3.40
CA VAL A 85 10.92 7.60 4.59
C VAL A 85 12.45 7.62 4.61
N ARG A 86 13.10 7.21 3.51
CA ARG A 86 14.55 7.20 3.38
C ARG A 86 15.15 8.58 3.65
N ASN A 87 14.64 9.61 2.97
CA ASN A 87 15.16 10.98 3.14
C ASN A 87 14.97 11.49 4.57
N CYS A 88 13.84 11.18 5.22
CA CYS A 88 13.62 11.53 6.62
C CYS A 88 14.63 10.84 7.55
N TYR A 89 14.89 9.55 7.35
CA TYR A 89 15.86 8.83 8.19
C TYR A 89 17.29 9.30 7.96
N ASP A 90 17.68 9.60 6.72
CA ASP A 90 19.00 10.16 6.41
C ASP A 90 19.19 11.52 7.10
N ALA A 91 18.17 12.37 7.07
CA ALA A 91 18.20 13.66 7.79
C ALA A 91 18.28 13.49 9.31
N LYS A 92 17.51 12.53 9.87
CA LYS A 92 17.55 12.21 11.32
C LYS A 92 18.91 11.67 11.73
N ALA A 93 19.50 10.75 10.96
CA ALA A 93 20.82 10.19 11.22
C ALA A 93 21.91 11.27 11.20
N THR A 94 21.89 12.12 10.20
CA THR A 94 22.83 13.25 10.09
C THR A 94 22.72 14.20 11.30
N ARG A 95 21.49 14.52 11.72
CA ARG A 95 21.25 15.35 12.88
C ARG A 95 21.74 14.71 14.17
N LEU A 96 21.47 13.41 14.36
CA LEU A 96 21.92 12.66 15.52
C LEU A 96 23.44 12.72 15.67
N VAL A 97 24.17 12.49 14.57
CA VAL A 97 25.63 12.56 14.55
C VAL A 97 26.12 13.97 14.89
N ARG A 98 25.57 15.00 14.23
CA ARG A 98 25.98 16.39 14.44
C ARG A 98 25.73 16.89 15.86
N LEU A 99 24.70 16.38 16.55
CA LEU A 99 24.31 16.76 17.88
C LEU A 99 24.80 15.77 18.95
N GLN A 100 25.81 14.98 18.62
CA GLN A 100 26.49 14.05 19.53
C GLN A 100 25.51 13.09 20.26
N GLY A 101 24.49 12.62 19.54
CA GLY A 101 23.55 11.63 20.08
C GLY A 101 22.49 12.20 21.01
N SER A 102 22.28 13.51 21.07
CA SER A 102 21.23 14.11 21.90
C SER A 102 19.83 13.62 21.43
N VAL A 103 19.20 12.78 22.24
CA VAL A 103 17.91 12.14 21.96
C VAL A 103 16.75 13.15 21.82
N ARG A 104 16.89 14.31 22.43
CA ARG A 104 15.85 15.36 22.43
C ARG A 104 15.49 15.87 21.03
N VAL A 105 16.39 15.69 20.06
CA VAL A 105 16.20 16.12 18.67
C VAL A 105 15.35 15.14 17.85
N LEU A 106 15.29 13.87 18.27
CA LEU A 106 14.50 12.85 17.57
C LEU A 106 13.01 12.90 17.89
N GLN A 107 12.64 13.57 19.01
CA GLN A 107 11.25 13.65 19.47
C GLN A 107 10.48 14.82 18.85
N ASN A 108 11.17 15.80 18.27
CA ASN A 108 10.56 17.03 17.72
C ASN A 108 10.53 17.03 16.17
N LEU A 109 10.62 15.88 15.57
CA LEU A 109 10.46 15.62 14.12
C LEU A 109 9.32 14.69 13.88
#